data_216e29381ab1f6534ec5fbfd5bc79510
#
_entry.id   216e29381ab1f6534ec5fbfd5bc79510
#
_cell.length_a   1.000
_cell.length_b   1.000
_cell.length_c   1.000
_cell.angle_alpha   90.00
_cell.angle_beta   90.00
_cell.angle_gamma   90.00
#
_symmetry.space_group_name_H-M   'P 1'
#
loop_
_entity.id
_entity.type
_entity.pdbx_description
1 polymer ?
#
loop_
_entity_poly.entity_id
_entity_poly.type
_entity_poly.pdbx_seq_one_letter_code
_entity_poly.pdbx_strand_id
1 'polypeptide(L)'
;MANQKKSTFQRLINGRLNRKQRRELGRKLSAEDPGREIVNRNVAGIDVGNESHFVAVAPGRDPQPVQEFGSWTADLERMADGLKACGIRTVVMQSTGVYWIALYDVLEARGFKICLANARHTKNLPGRKSDVQESPWLLKLPTYGLLRDSFRPPDEIRALRSLWRLRDRHVKEAARAVQHMQKSMITMNIQLSNAISDITGVTGQAIIRAVLAGERNPGELAKLRDRRVKATEQEVARSLEGNWRADMLFELQQAVDAYDFIQKQVAECDQRLQTLLAVLPTREVEADVVTTQAAGKPARKKRSRGKHKNVPRFDLHAELKRVCGVDLTSIDGVDIMTAQTVVAELGTDFSRWKDEFHFSSWLGLTPSRDISGGKVLRQGTLKVKNRVATALRTAANTLLHSDSYLGARSRSLPTRRGAPKAIKAMARYLACLIYRMFTHGQAWVDRGAQEFENKRAQRELSALKRKAAAHGFKLVNLEVCA
;
A
#
# COMPACT_ATOMS: atom_id res chain seq x y z
N MET A 1 -33.04 -14.97 29.81
CA MET A 1 -32.10 -14.01 29.21
C MET A 1 -32.59 -13.68 27.79
N ALA A 2 -33.15 -12.48 27.60
CA ALA A 2 -33.77 -12.08 26.34
C ALA A 2 -32.72 -11.89 25.23
N ASN A 3 -32.88 -12.66 24.18
CA ASN A 3 -32.04 -12.60 22.99
C ASN A 3 -32.35 -11.30 22.22
N GLN A 4 -31.60 -10.22 22.50
CA GLN A 4 -31.78 -8.94 21.80
C GLN A 4 -31.49 -9.14 20.32
N LYS A 5 -32.52 -9.19 19.49
CA LYS A 5 -32.44 -9.19 18.04
C LYS A 5 -31.63 -7.97 17.59
N LYS A 6 -30.42 -8.15 17.15
CA LYS A 6 -29.57 -7.09 16.58
C LYS A 6 -30.37 -6.30 15.55
N SER A 7 -30.46 -4.99 15.71
CA SER A 7 -31.24 -4.11 14.83
C SER A 7 -30.75 -4.24 13.38
N THR A 8 -31.64 -3.96 12.41
CA THR A 8 -31.30 -3.96 10.97
C THR A 8 -30.09 -3.07 10.69
N PHE A 9 -29.93 -2.04 11.48
CA PHE A 9 -28.81 -1.11 11.51
C PHE A 9 -27.47 -1.76 11.92
N GLN A 10 -27.44 -2.51 13.01
CA GLN A 10 -26.24 -3.24 13.43
C GLN A 10 -25.82 -4.31 12.39
N ARG A 11 -26.80 -4.84 11.65
CA ARG A 11 -26.54 -5.76 10.53
C ARG A 11 -25.94 -5.05 9.32
N LEU A 12 -26.32 -3.79 9.04
CA LEU A 12 -25.73 -2.99 7.97
C LEU A 12 -24.25 -2.68 8.23
N ILE A 13 -23.94 -2.20 9.44
CA ILE A 13 -22.55 -1.89 9.86
C ILE A 13 -21.67 -3.13 9.78
N ASN A 14 -22.20 -4.31 10.09
CA ASN A 14 -21.46 -5.57 10.06
C ASN A 14 -21.39 -6.22 8.67
N GLY A 15 -21.91 -5.57 7.61
CA GLY A 15 -21.88 -6.08 6.24
C GLY A 15 -22.74 -7.31 5.96
N ARG A 16 -23.71 -7.63 6.83
CA ARG A 16 -24.52 -8.86 6.83
C ARG A 16 -25.93 -8.73 6.21
N LEU A 17 -26.23 -7.60 5.52
CA LEU A 17 -27.51 -7.40 4.86
C LEU A 17 -27.53 -7.92 3.43
N ASN A 18 -28.64 -8.56 3.03
CA ASN A 18 -28.89 -8.92 1.65
C ASN A 18 -29.31 -7.68 0.81
N ARG A 19 -29.37 -7.84 -0.54
CA ARG A 19 -29.67 -6.76 -1.48
C ARG A 19 -31.05 -6.10 -1.21
N LYS A 20 -32.06 -6.89 -0.81
CA LYS A 20 -33.42 -6.41 -0.49
C LYS A 20 -33.41 -5.56 0.78
N GLN A 21 -32.74 -6.03 1.82
CA GLN A 21 -32.62 -5.31 3.10
C GLN A 21 -31.81 -4.01 2.94
N ARG A 22 -30.78 -3.98 2.10
CA ARG A 22 -30.03 -2.76 1.77
C ARG A 22 -30.90 -1.74 1.02
N ARG A 23 -31.73 -2.20 0.06
CA ARG A 23 -32.69 -1.34 -0.65
C ARG A 23 -33.75 -0.78 0.28
N GLU A 24 -34.31 -1.60 1.16
CA GLU A 24 -35.33 -1.17 2.13
C GLU A 24 -34.75 -0.15 3.12
N LEU A 25 -33.53 -0.39 3.60
CA LEU A 25 -32.85 0.55 4.48
C LEU A 25 -32.51 1.87 3.76
N GLY A 26 -32.07 1.80 2.50
CA GLY A 26 -31.83 2.98 1.67
C GLY A 26 -33.09 3.82 1.48
N ARG A 27 -34.26 3.18 1.25
CA ARG A 27 -35.58 3.88 1.22
C ARG A 27 -35.92 4.52 2.53
N LYS A 28 -35.72 3.83 3.67
CA LYS A 28 -35.98 4.38 5.02
C LYS A 28 -35.04 5.53 5.38
N LEU A 29 -33.76 5.49 4.89
CA LEU A 29 -32.80 6.58 5.08
C LEU A 29 -33.08 7.79 4.18
N SER A 30 -33.72 7.60 3.04
CA SER A 30 -34.14 8.68 2.14
C SER A 30 -35.48 9.34 2.56
N ALA A 31 -36.23 8.72 3.45
CA ALA A 31 -37.41 9.34 4.04
C ALA A 31 -37.05 10.50 4.99
N GLU A 32 -37.85 11.51 5.09
CA GLU A 32 -37.60 12.74 5.89
C GLU A 32 -37.42 12.46 7.38
N ASP A 33 -38.06 11.42 7.90
CA ASP A 33 -37.93 10.97 9.30
C ASP A 33 -37.79 9.44 9.35
N PRO A 34 -36.59 8.89 9.49
CA PRO A 34 -36.39 7.43 9.57
C PRO A 34 -36.74 6.84 10.94
N GLY A 35 -37.29 7.60 11.90
CA GLY A 35 -37.63 7.13 13.26
C GLY A 35 -36.45 6.55 14.02
N ARG A 36 -35.23 7.08 13.81
CA ARG A 36 -33.99 6.57 14.40
C ARG A 36 -33.37 7.58 15.34
N GLU A 37 -32.68 7.05 16.35
CA GLU A 37 -31.89 7.86 17.26
C GLU A 37 -30.80 8.63 16.51
N ILE A 38 -30.78 9.94 16.68
CA ILE A 38 -29.74 10.82 16.15
C ILE A 38 -28.49 10.65 17.01
N VAL A 39 -27.45 10.00 16.45
CA VAL A 39 -26.16 9.74 17.12
C VAL A 39 -25.31 11.01 17.14
N ASN A 40 -25.30 11.79 16.07
CA ASN A 40 -24.55 13.03 15.94
C ASN A 40 -25.45 14.19 15.49
N ARG A 41 -25.74 15.13 16.39
CA ARG A 41 -26.59 16.28 16.08
C ARG A 41 -25.83 17.44 15.40
N ASN A 42 -24.53 17.58 15.66
CA ASN A 42 -23.74 18.73 15.25
C ASN A 42 -22.85 18.36 14.03
N VAL A 43 -23.48 17.89 12.96
CA VAL A 43 -22.82 17.41 11.75
C VAL A 43 -23.25 18.21 10.54
N ALA A 44 -22.29 18.46 9.64
CA ALA A 44 -22.54 18.94 8.28
C ALA A 44 -22.04 17.92 7.25
N GLY A 45 -22.75 17.82 6.11
CA GLY A 45 -22.31 17.05 4.95
C GLY A 45 -21.84 17.97 3.84
N ILE A 46 -20.65 17.70 3.26
CA ILE A 46 -20.11 18.49 2.16
C ILE A 46 -19.88 17.58 0.96
N ASP A 47 -20.52 17.92 -0.15
CA ASP A 47 -20.17 17.38 -1.45
C ASP A 47 -19.11 18.28 -2.09
N VAL A 48 -17.97 17.67 -2.47
CA VAL A 48 -16.78 18.39 -2.87
C VAL A 48 -16.65 18.34 -4.38
N GLY A 49 -16.83 19.48 -5.05
CA GLY A 49 -16.60 19.69 -6.48
C GLY A 49 -15.25 20.36 -6.78
N ASN A 50 -15.00 20.57 -8.04
CA ASN A 50 -13.82 21.29 -8.54
C ASN A 50 -13.98 22.82 -8.41
N GLU A 51 -15.14 23.33 -8.81
CA GLU A 51 -15.43 24.78 -8.89
C GLU A 51 -16.19 25.26 -7.65
N SER A 52 -17.06 24.42 -7.11
CA SER A 52 -17.86 24.72 -5.94
C SER A 52 -18.08 23.51 -5.06
N HIS A 53 -18.50 23.76 -3.83
CA HIS A 53 -18.81 22.78 -2.80
C HIS A 53 -20.23 23.00 -2.30
N PHE A 54 -21.02 21.94 -2.19
CA PHE A 54 -22.35 21.98 -1.60
C PHE A 54 -22.31 21.53 -0.14
N VAL A 55 -22.77 22.37 0.74
CA VAL A 55 -22.80 22.14 2.19
C VAL A 55 -24.23 21.96 2.67
N ALA A 56 -24.49 20.91 3.42
CA ALA A 56 -25.79 20.67 4.05
C ALA A 56 -25.66 20.61 5.56
N VAL A 57 -26.51 21.34 6.25
CA VAL A 57 -26.72 21.31 7.70
C VAL A 57 -28.15 20.84 8.04
N ALA A 58 -28.38 20.43 9.29
CA ALA A 58 -29.70 19.99 9.70
C ALA A 58 -30.71 21.15 9.59
N PRO A 59 -31.98 20.85 9.19
CA PRO A 59 -33.05 21.86 9.18
C PRO A 59 -33.14 22.58 10.52
N GLY A 60 -33.37 23.90 10.49
CA GLY A 60 -33.45 24.74 11.67
C GLY A 60 -32.12 25.28 12.21
N ARG A 61 -31.00 24.91 11.64
CA ARG A 61 -29.68 25.50 11.99
C ARG A 61 -29.29 26.69 11.12
N ASP A 62 -29.83 26.74 9.92
CA ASP A 62 -29.61 27.81 8.96
C ASP A 62 -30.92 28.02 8.19
N PRO A 63 -31.31 29.25 7.84
CA PRO A 63 -32.45 29.54 6.97
C PRO A 63 -32.32 28.86 5.60
N GLN A 64 -31.09 28.68 5.12
CA GLN A 64 -30.75 27.93 3.89
C GLN A 64 -29.94 26.67 4.28
N PRO A 65 -30.63 25.56 4.59
CA PRO A 65 -29.93 24.34 5.08
C PRO A 65 -29.00 23.68 4.06
N VAL A 66 -29.11 24.05 2.79
CA VAL A 66 -28.14 23.65 1.72
C VAL A 66 -27.65 24.91 1.05
N GLN A 67 -26.32 25.11 1.07
CA GLN A 67 -25.66 26.26 0.49
C GLN A 67 -24.53 25.82 -0.43
N GLU A 68 -24.28 26.63 -1.48
CA GLU A 68 -23.16 26.48 -2.37
C GLU A 68 -22.05 27.50 -2.04
N PHE A 69 -20.81 27.05 -2.00
CA PHE A 69 -19.63 27.87 -1.78
C PHE A 69 -18.63 27.64 -2.92
N GLY A 70 -17.94 28.68 -3.36
CA GLY A 70 -16.84 28.55 -4.32
C GLY A 70 -15.64 27.80 -3.73
N SER A 71 -14.68 27.46 -4.59
CA SER A 71 -13.47 26.75 -4.20
C SER A 71 -12.28 27.66 -3.84
N TRP A 72 -12.47 28.98 -3.87
CA TRP A 72 -11.44 29.95 -3.49
C TRP A 72 -11.20 29.96 -1.98
N THR A 73 -9.99 30.26 -1.55
CA THR A 73 -9.63 30.27 -0.12
C THR A 73 -10.60 31.08 0.72
N ALA A 74 -10.98 32.29 0.27
CA ALA A 74 -11.95 33.14 0.97
C ALA A 74 -13.34 32.48 1.11
N ASP A 75 -13.76 31.69 0.11
CA ASP A 75 -15.02 30.96 0.17
C ASP A 75 -14.97 29.79 1.17
N LEU A 76 -13.84 29.06 1.20
CA LEU A 76 -13.61 27.99 2.17
C LEU A 76 -13.58 28.54 3.60
N GLU A 77 -12.97 29.67 3.82
CA GLU A 77 -12.95 30.38 5.11
C GLU A 77 -14.36 30.79 5.54
N ARG A 78 -15.11 31.45 4.63
CA ARG A 78 -16.51 31.84 4.86
C ARG A 78 -17.41 30.64 5.15
N MET A 79 -17.22 29.53 4.44
CA MET A 79 -17.89 28.26 4.71
C MET A 79 -17.61 27.77 6.14
N ALA A 80 -16.33 27.77 6.55
CA ALA A 80 -15.93 27.32 7.87
C ALA A 80 -16.53 28.20 8.98
N ASP A 81 -16.57 29.52 8.77
CA ASP A 81 -17.19 30.46 9.72
C ASP A 81 -18.72 30.25 9.80
N GLY A 82 -19.40 30.06 8.67
CA GLY A 82 -20.82 29.72 8.63
C GLY A 82 -21.15 28.41 9.38
N LEU A 83 -20.32 27.38 9.19
CA LEU A 83 -20.46 26.11 9.90
C LEU A 83 -20.28 26.26 11.41
N LYS A 84 -19.33 27.11 11.85
CA LYS A 84 -19.20 27.46 13.28
C LYS A 84 -20.42 28.17 13.84
N ALA A 85 -20.92 29.17 13.12
CA ALA A 85 -22.13 29.90 13.51
C ALA A 85 -23.35 28.96 13.64
N CYS A 86 -23.45 27.93 12.80
CA CYS A 86 -24.46 26.88 12.89
C CYS A 86 -24.23 25.89 14.04
N GLY A 87 -23.15 26.02 14.83
CA GLY A 87 -22.80 25.11 15.93
C GLY A 87 -22.36 23.71 15.47
N ILE A 88 -21.84 23.60 14.25
CA ILE A 88 -21.32 22.34 13.72
C ILE A 88 -19.98 22.01 14.39
N ARG A 89 -19.77 20.74 14.73
CA ARG A 89 -18.52 20.22 15.30
C ARG A 89 -17.87 19.16 14.40
N THR A 90 -18.68 18.43 13.64
CA THR A 90 -18.22 17.36 12.77
C THR A 90 -18.61 17.64 11.34
N VAL A 91 -17.65 17.55 10.43
CA VAL A 91 -17.89 17.71 8.99
C VAL A 91 -17.60 16.39 8.28
N VAL A 92 -18.50 16.00 7.40
CA VAL A 92 -18.33 14.81 6.57
C VAL A 92 -18.22 15.25 5.12
N MET A 93 -17.16 14.80 4.47
CA MET A 93 -16.91 15.07 3.06
C MET A 93 -16.50 13.82 2.30
N GLN A 94 -16.72 13.82 0.99
CA GLN A 94 -16.34 12.72 0.13
C GLN A 94 -14.89 12.90 -0.38
N SER A 95 -14.06 11.85 -0.27
CA SER A 95 -12.66 11.88 -0.74
C SER A 95 -12.57 11.60 -2.25
N THR A 96 -13.18 12.46 -3.08
CA THR A 96 -13.12 12.35 -4.54
C THR A 96 -11.99 13.21 -5.10
N GLY A 97 -11.09 12.63 -5.88
CA GLY A 97 -9.96 13.36 -6.48
C GLY A 97 -9.01 13.96 -5.43
N VAL A 98 -8.62 15.23 -5.65
CA VAL A 98 -7.71 16.01 -4.79
C VAL A 98 -8.40 17.24 -4.19
N TYR A 99 -9.58 17.59 -4.64
CA TYR A 99 -10.27 18.85 -4.33
C TYR A 99 -10.64 19.01 -2.86
N TRP A 100 -10.81 17.88 -2.14
CA TRP A 100 -11.12 17.87 -0.71
C TRP A 100 -9.94 18.28 0.18
N ILE A 101 -8.68 18.29 -0.34
CA ILE A 101 -7.48 18.47 0.50
C ILE A 101 -7.43 19.87 1.09
N ALA A 102 -7.54 20.93 0.27
CA ALA A 102 -7.51 22.31 0.73
C ALA A 102 -8.65 22.62 1.71
N LEU A 103 -9.87 22.15 1.39
CA LEU A 103 -11.01 22.30 2.27
C LEU A 103 -10.81 21.57 3.61
N TYR A 104 -10.23 20.37 3.59
CA TYR A 104 -9.88 19.61 4.79
C TYR A 104 -8.93 20.42 5.68
N ASP A 105 -7.85 20.96 5.11
CA ASP A 105 -6.83 21.69 5.86
C ASP A 105 -7.42 22.98 6.50
N VAL A 106 -8.28 23.71 5.79
CA VAL A 106 -9.00 24.87 6.34
C VAL A 106 -9.90 24.46 7.51
N LEU A 107 -10.69 23.40 7.36
CA LEU A 107 -11.60 22.94 8.41
C LEU A 107 -10.85 22.37 9.62
N GLU A 108 -9.75 21.63 9.39
CA GLU A 108 -8.88 21.09 10.46
C GLU A 108 -8.26 22.23 11.29
N ALA A 109 -7.71 23.26 10.62
CA ALA A 109 -7.15 24.46 11.27
C ALA A 109 -8.19 25.22 12.12
N ARG A 110 -9.48 25.16 11.74
CA ARG A 110 -10.59 25.74 12.49
C ARG A 110 -11.14 24.82 13.60
N GLY A 111 -10.54 23.64 13.83
CA GLY A 111 -10.86 22.70 14.92
C GLY A 111 -12.11 21.84 14.67
N PHE A 112 -12.55 21.66 13.43
CA PHE A 112 -13.60 20.71 13.11
C PHE A 112 -13.08 19.28 13.15
N LYS A 113 -13.91 18.37 13.67
CA LYS A 113 -13.69 16.94 13.45
C LYS A 113 -14.15 16.57 12.06
N ILE A 114 -13.22 16.09 11.23
CA ILE A 114 -13.50 15.79 9.83
C ILE A 114 -13.56 14.29 9.63
N CYS A 115 -14.62 13.81 8.98
CA CYS A 115 -14.79 12.41 8.57
C CYS A 115 -14.75 12.34 7.05
N LEU A 116 -13.71 11.70 6.50
CA LEU A 116 -13.58 11.44 5.07
C LEU A 116 -14.34 10.19 4.68
N ALA A 117 -15.43 10.34 3.95
CA ALA A 117 -16.22 9.24 3.43
C ALA A 117 -15.62 8.68 2.13
N ASN A 118 -15.51 7.36 2.05
CA ASN A 118 -15.11 6.72 0.79
C ASN A 118 -16.31 6.72 -0.18
N ALA A 119 -16.11 7.25 -1.40
CA ALA A 119 -17.12 7.31 -2.45
C ALA A 119 -17.81 5.95 -2.76
N ARG A 120 -17.13 4.82 -2.55
CA ARG A 120 -17.75 3.49 -2.69
C ARG A 120 -18.81 3.19 -1.63
N HIS A 121 -18.63 3.71 -0.44
CA HIS A 121 -19.59 3.49 0.67
C HIS A 121 -20.83 4.37 0.50
N THR A 122 -20.69 5.52 -0.15
CA THR A 122 -21.79 6.45 -0.43
C THR A 122 -22.54 6.10 -1.71
N LYS A 123 -21.85 5.63 -2.77
CA LYS A 123 -22.45 5.33 -4.10
C LYS A 123 -23.34 4.07 -4.16
N ASN A 124 -23.22 3.13 -3.22
CA ASN A 124 -23.96 1.86 -3.26
C ASN A 124 -25.34 1.91 -2.61
N LEU A 125 -25.84 3.08 -2.27
CA LEU A 125 -27.15 3.27 -1.67
C LEU A 125 -28.13 3.80 -2.73
N PRO A 126 -29.32 3.18 -2.92
CA PRO A 126 -30.26 3.58 -3.96
C PRO A 126 -30.95 4.92 -3.64
N GLY A 127 -31.20 5.75 -4.64
CA GLY A 127 -32.01 6.97 -4.51
C GLY A 127 -31.33 8.28 -4.92
N ARG A 128 -30.23 8.26 -5.70
CA ARG A 128 -29.38 9.40 -5.95
C ARG A 128 -29.21 9.73 -7.43
N LYS A 129 -29.44 11.00 -7.83
CA LYS A 129 -29.25 11.43 -9.23
C LYS A 129 -28.69 12.85 -9.45
N SER A 130 -28.40 13.65 -8.42
CA SER A 130 -27.84 15.00 -8.60
C SER A 130 -26.89 15.40 -7.47
N ASP A 131 -25.94 16.29 -7.75
CA ASP A 131 -24.92 16.79 -6.80
C ASP A 131 -25.57 17.57 -5.64
N VAL A 132 -26.66 18.28 -5.89
CA VAL A 132 -27.46 18.95 -4.84
C VAL A 132 -28.05 17.98 -3.83
N GLN A 133 -28.27 16.72 -4.21
CA GLN A 133 -28.78 15.67 -3.31
C GLN A 133 -27.65 14.91 -2.58
N GLU A 134 -26.39 15.10 -2.97
CA GLU A 134 -25.25 14.42 -2.34
C GLU A 134 -24.93 14.98 -0.96
N SER A 135 -24.91 16.31 -0.78
CA SER A 135 -24.59 16.93 0.51
C SER A 135 -25.63 16.61 1.60
N PRO A 136 -26.98 16.67 1.39
CA PRO A 136 -27.97 16.18 2.36
C PRO A 136 -27.81 14.68 2.65
N TRP A 137 -27.40 13.91 1.67
CA TRP A 137 -27.16 12.48 1.88
C TRP A 137 -25.92 12.24 2.75
N LEU A 138 -24.83 12.96 2.51
CA LEU A 138 -23.61 12.94 3.31
C LEU A 138 -23.86 13.46 4.74
N LEU A 139 -24.83 14.34 4.94
CA LEU A 139 -25.30 14.77 6.25
C LEU A 139 -26.04 13.63 6.99
N LYS A 140 -26.96 12.92 6.32
CA LYS A 140 -27.77 11.86 6.95
C LYS A 140 -26.94 10.67 7.42
N LEU A 141 -25.95 10.25 6.65
CA LEU A 141 -25.14 9.07 6.98
C LEU A 141 -24.41 9.17 8.33
N PRO A 142 -23.65 10.25 8.64
CA PRO A 142 -22.98 10.40 9.92
C PRO A 142 -23.93 10.76 11.06
N THR A 143 -25.04 11.47 10.77
CA THR A 143 -26.09 11.76 11.77
C THR A 143 -26.56 10.48 12.43
N TYR A 144 -26.67 9.40 11.67
CA TYR A 144 -27.05 8.07 12.16
C TYR A 144 -25.87 7.12 12.42
N GLY A 145 -24.64 7.61 12.45
CA GLY A 145 -23.43 6.80 12.74
C GLY A 145 -23.08 5.75 11.68
N LEU A 146 -23.48 5.95 10.42
CA LEU A 146 -23.37 4.96 9.33
C LEU A 146 -22.05 5.01 8.58
N LEU A 147 -21.20 6.02 8.78
CA LEU A 147 -19.95 6.20 8.08
C LEU A 147 -18.76 5.74 8.90
N ARG A 148 -17.81 5.11 8.21
CA ARG A 148 -16.48 4.86 8.72
C ARG A 148 -15.53 5.89 8.11
N ASP A 149 -14.76 6.53 8.94
CA ASP A 149 -13.76 7.50 8.56
C ASP A 149 -12.62 6.82 7.76
N SER A 150 -12.16 7.50 6.69
CA SER A 150 -11.00 7.08 5.92
C SER A 150 -9.72 7.43 6.67
N PHE A 151 -8.69 6.62 6.48
CA PHE A 151 -7.41 6.87 7.13
C PHE A 151 -6.69 8.06 6.53
N ARG A 152 -6.39 9.05 7.36
CA ARG A 152 -5.48 10.17 7.08
C ARG A 152 -4.37 10.14 8.14
N PRO A 153 -3.10 10.05 7.76
CA PRO A 153 -1.98 10.10 8.71
C PRO A 153 -1.74 11.53 9.19
N PRO A 154 -0.96 11.70 10.29
CA PRO A 154 -0.48 13.01 10.75
C PRO A 154 0.28 13.78 9.67
N ASP A 155 0.43 15.08 9.86
CA ASP A 155 0.99 16.00 8.86
C ASP A 155 2.40 15.65 8.43
N GLU A 156 3.27 15.28 9.37
CA GLU A 156 4.65 14.88 9.08
C GLU A 156 4.67 13.64 8.17
N ILE A 157 3.78 12.70 8.44
CA ILE A 157 3.64 11.50 7.61
C ILE A 157 2.97 11.82 6.28
N ARG A 158 2.09 12.83 6.21
CA ARG A 158 1.51 13.30 4.94
C ARG A 158 2.58 13.88 4.01
N ALA A 159 3.47 14.71 4.56
CA ALA A 159 4.61 15.26 3.83
C ALA A 159 5.54 14.14 3.32
N LEU A 160 5.92 13.21 4.20
CA LEU A 160 6.74 12.04 3.86
C LEU A 160 6.08 11.19 2.77
N ARG A 161 4.77 10.92 2.90
CA ARG A 161 3.97 10.18 1.92
C ARG A 161 3.97 10.86 0.55
N SER A 162 3.74 12.16 0.51
CA SER A 162 3.69 12.93 -0.73
C SER A 162 5.03 12.86 -1.46
N LEU A 163 6.11 13.08 -0.74
CA LEU A 163 7.47 13.06 -1.28
C LEU A 163 7.90 11.64 -1.72
N TRP A 164 7.55 10.60 -0.94
CA TRP A 164 7.82 9.22 -1.31
C TRP A 164 7.11 8.81 -2.60
N ARG A 165 5.85 9.25 -2.77
CA ARG A 165 5.07 9.02 -3.98
C ARG A 165 5.60 9.79 -5.18
N LEU A 166 6.10 11.01 -4.97
CA LEU A 166 6.76 11.80 -6.00
C LEU A 166 8.01 11.10 -6.49
N ARG A 167 8.88 10.67 -5.56
CA ARG A 167 10.08 9.89 -5.88
C ARG A 167 9.76 8.60 -6.65
N ASP A 168 8.77 7.82 -6.22
CA ASP A 168 8.33 6.61 -6.92
C ASP A 168 7.88 6.89 -8.36
N ARG A 169 7.22 8.04 -8.58
CA ARG A 169 6.86 8.50 -9.93
C ARG A 169 8.10 8.79 -10.76
N HIS A 170 9.06 9.56 -10.24
CA HIS A 170 10.30 9.86 -10.96
C HIS A 170 11.10 8.60 -11.29
N VAL A 171 11.21 7.64 -10.39
CA VAL A 171 11.85 6.34 -10.68
C VAL A 171 11.16 5.62 -11.85
N LYS A 172 9.83 5.69 -11.94
CA LYS A 172 9.09 5.10 -13.08
C LYS A 172 9.29 5.88 -14.38
N GLU A 173 9.39 7.19 -14.30
CA GLU A 173 9.70 8.05 -15.46
C GLU A 173 11.13 7.80 -15.96
N ALA A 174 12.11 7.65 -15.05
CA ALA A 174 13.46 7.23 -15.42
C ALA A 174 13.48 5.88 -16.15
N ALA A 175 12.69 4.91 -15.67
CA ALA A 175 12.58 3.61 -16.33
C ALA A 175 11.99 3.72 -17.74
N ARG A 176 11.04 4.65 -17.99
CA ARG A 176 10.52 4.93 -19.33
C ARG A 176 11.60 5.55 -20.24
N ALA A 177 12.37 6.51 -19.72
CA ALA A 177 13.48 7.08 -20.48
C ALA A 177 14.49 6.00 -20.91
N VAL A 178 14.79 5.05 -20.02
CA VAL A 178 15.64 3.88 -20.35
C VAL A 178 15.05 3.04 -21.48
N GLN A 179 13.71 2.81 -21.46
CA GLN A 179 13.03 2.09 -22.54
C GLN A 179 13.13 2.85 -23.89
N HIS A 180 13.03 4.18 -23.86
CA HIS A 180 13.24 5.00 -25.07
C HIS A 180 14.67 4.91 -25.58
N MET A 181 15.69 5.00 -24.71
CA MET A 181 17.08 4.77 -25.10
C MET A 181 17.27 3.40 -25.79
N GLN A 182 16.74 2.33 -25.19
CA GLN A 182 16.82 0.99 -25.77
C GLN A 182 16.13 0.90 -27.11
N LYS A 183 14.93 1.50 -27.24
CA LYS A 183 14.18 1.52 -28.50
C LYS A 183 14.98 2.21 -29.62
N SER A 184 15.53 3.40 -29.37
CA SER A 184 16.30 4.15 -30.35
C SER A 184 17.53 3.37 -30.81
N MET A 185 18.28 2.74 -29.87
CA MET A 185 19.42 1.88 -30.20
C MET A 185 19.02 0.67 -31.04
N ILE A 186 17.98 -0.06 -30.64
CA ILE A 186 17.51 -1.26 -31.37
C ILE A 186 17.04 -0.88 -32.78
N THR A 187 16.41 0.28 -32.95
CA THR A 187 15.98 0.77 -34.29
C THR A 187 17.16 1.04 -35.20
N MET A 188 18.32 1.37 -34.65
CA MET A 188 19.61 1.47 -35.36
C MET A 188 20.35 0.13 -35.50
N ASN A 189 19.75 -0.99 -35.12
CA ASN A 189 20.36 -2.29 -34.97
C ASN A 189 21.54 -2.35 -33.98
N ILE A 190 21.56 -1.45 -33.00
CA ILE A 190 22.55 -1.48 -31.92
C ILE A 190 22.00 -2.36 -30.80
N GLN A 191 22.61 -3.51 -30.60
CA GLN A 191 22.13 -4.57 -29.71
C GLN A 191 22.85 -4.56 -28.36
N LEU A 192 23.24 -3.40 -27.85
CA LEU A 192 24.02 -3.25 -26.62
C LEU A 192 23.37 -3.96 -25.42
N SER A 193 22.04 -3.96 -25.33
CA SER A 193 21.29 -4.65 -24.27
C SER A 193 21.48 -6.18 -24.28
N ASN A 194 21.96 -6.78 -25.38
CA ASN A 194 22.25 -8.21 -25.45
C ASN A 194 23.67 -8.52 -24.96
N ALA A 195 24.57 -7.55 -25.00
CA ALA A 195 25.94 -7.70 -24.51
C ALA A 195 26.10 -7.30 -23.04
N ILE A 196 25.34 -6.30 -22.57
CA ILE A 196 25.40 -5.83 -21.19
C ILE A 196 24.02 -5.89 -20.51
N SER A 197 24.00 -6.23 -19.23
CA SER A 197 22.76 -6.40 -18.46
C SER A 197 22.05 -5.09 -18.10
N ASP A 198 22.77 -3.96 -18.12
CA ASP A 198 22.25 -2.65 -17.69
C ASP A 198 22.89 -1.51 -18.49
N ILE A 199 22.12 -0.92 -19.40
CA ILE A 199 22.58 0.22 -20.21
C ILE A 199 22.75 1.52 -19.40
N THR A 200 22.19 1.59 -18.20
CA THR A 200 22.35 2.75 -17.30
C THR A 200 23.52 2.55 -16.29
N GLY A 201 24.21 1.42 -16.36
CA GLY A 201 25.45 1.17 -15.62
C GLY A 201 26.64 1.90 -16.22
N VAL A 202 27.81 1.78 -15.57
CA VAL A 202 29.04 2.49 -15.96
C VAL A 202 29.36 2.30 -17.44
N THR A 203 29.44 1.05 -17.91
CA THR A 203 29.74 0.71 -19.31
C THR A 203 28.69 1.27 -20.27
N GLY A 204 27.39 1.04 -19.98
CA GLY A 204 26.33 1.49 -20.88
C GLY A 204 26.28 3.00 -21.03
N GLN A 205 26.42 3.73 -19.93
CA GLN A 205 26.46 5.18 -19.93
C GLN A 205 27.70 5.74 -20.66
N ALA A 206 28.89 5.12 -20.46
CA ALA A 206 30.09 5.53 -21.15
C ALA A 206 29.95 5.36 -22.68
N ILE A 207 29.48 4.18 -23.12
CA ILE A 207 29.27 3.89 -24.55
C ILE A 207 28.21 4.82 -25.15
N ILE A 208 27.04 4.97 -24.53
CA ILE A 208 25.96 5.80 -25.05
C ILE A 208 26.41 7.26 -25.18
N ARG A 209 27.14 7.80 -24.21
CA ARG A 209 27.65 9.17 -24.26
C ARG A 209 28.73 9.34 -25.32
N ALA A 210 29.62 8.36 -25.51
CA ALA A 210 30.60 8.39 -26.60
C ALA A 210 29.90 8.36 -27.97
N VAL A 211 28.86 7.53 -28.13
CA VAL A 211 28.03 7.50 -29.35
C VAL A 211 27.41 8.88 -29.61
N LEU A 212 26.86 9.52 -28.59
CA LEU A 212 26.24 10.86 -28.72
C LEU A 212 27.31 11.95 -28.99
N ALA A 213 28.54 11.75 -28.52
CA ALA A 213 29.69 12.62 -28.82
C ALA A 213 30.24 12.43 -30.24
N GLY A 214 29.73 11.47 -31.03
CA GLY A 214 30.12 11.27 -32.41
C GLY A 214 30.97 10.02 -32.67
N GLU A 215 31.37 9.26 -31.66
CA GLU A 215 32.11 8.03 -31.85
C GLU A 215 31.25 6.95 -32.54
N ARG A 216 31.77 6.32 -33.58
CA ARG A 216 31.08 5.30 -34.40
C ARG A 216 31.88 4.01 -34.56
N ASN A 217 33.15 4.02 -34.15
CA ASN A 217 33.98 2.82 -34.25
C ASN A 217 33.59 1.82 -33.16
N PRO A 218 33.03 0.63 -33.49
CA PRO A 218 32.61 -0.35 -32.51
C PRO A 218 33.75 -0.82 -31.60
N GLY A 219 34.98 -0.91 -32.14
CA GLY A 219 36.19 -1.31 -31.38
C GLY A 219 36.54 -0.27 -30.31
N GLU A 220 36.54 1.03 -30.66
CA GLU A 220 36.81 2.09 -29.69
C GLU A 220 35.70 2.19 -28.62
N LEU A 221 34.46 2.06 -29.01
CA LEU A 221 33.36 2.01 -28.08
C LEU A 221 33.43 0.81 -27.12
N ALA A 222 33.86 -0.35 -27.60
CA ALA A 222 34.00 -1.57 -26.80
C ALA A 222 35.10 -1.45 -25.73
N LYS A 223 36.13 -0.65 -25.94
CA LYS A 223 37.20 -0.38 -24.95
C LYS A 223 36.68 0.32 -23.68
N LEU A 224 35.51 0.99 -23.77
CA LEU A 224 34.82 1.59 -22.61
C LEU A 224 34.16 0.58 -21.66
N ARG A 225 34.32 -0.72 -21.95
CA ARG A 225 33.80 -1.81 -21.16
C ARG A 225 34.47 -1.89 -19.77
N ASP A 226 33.67 -1.88 -18.72
CA ASP A 226 34.16 -2.17 -17.36
C ASP A 226 34.55 -3.66 -17.23
N ARG A 227 35.60 -3.96 -16.48
CA ARG A 227 36.11 -5.32 -16.24
C ARG A 227 35.09 -6.31 -15.66
N ARG A 228 34.01 -5.80 -15.03
CA ARG A 228 32.93 -6.59 -14.44
C ARG A 228 31.89 -7.07 -15.46
N VAL A 229 31.92 -6.56 -16.68
CA VAL A 229 31.04 -7.02 -17.77
C VAL A 229 31.50 -8.38 -18.22
N LYS A 230 30.58 -9.35 -18.31
CA LYS A 230 30.88 -10.72 -18.69
C LYS A 230 31.18 -10.88 -20.17
N ALA A 231 30.48 -10.13 -21.03
CA ALA A 231 30.73 -10.16 -22.48
C ALA A 231 32.13 -9.70 -22.80
N THR A 232 32.77 -10.34 -23.78
CA THR A 232 34.08 -9.97 -24.28
C THR A 232 34.04 -8.62 -25.02
N GLU A 233 35.20 -7.99 -25.21
CA GLU A 233 35.29 -6.75 -25.99
C GLU A 233 34.78 -6.95 -27.43
N GLN A 234 35.08 -8.10 -28.04
CA GLN A 234 34.60 -8.45 -29.37
C GLN A 234 33.06 -8.60 -29.42
N GLU A 235 32.46 -9.23 -28.41
CA GLU A 235 30.99 -9.33 -28.32
C GLU A 235 30.32 -7.97 -28.13
N VAL A 236 30.92 -7.09 -27.32
CA VAL A 236 30.44 -5.69 -27.17
C VAL A 236 30.61 -4.94 -28.49
N ALA A 237 31.76 -5.04 -29.18
CA ALA A 237 31.95 -4.39 -30.48
C ALA A 237 30.91 -4.85 -31.51
N ARG A 238 30.67 -6.16 -31.63
CA ARG A 238 29.65 -6.71 -32.55
C ARG A 238 28.24 -6.18 -32.21
N SER A 239 27.92 -5.96 -30.94
CA SER A 239 26.64 -5.44 -30.52
C SER A 239 26.41 -3.96 -30.88
N LEU A 240 27.52 -3.27 -31.27
CA LEU A 240 27.51 -1.84 -31.63
C LEU A 240 27.59 -1.61 -33.13
N GLU A 241 27.58 -2.66 -33.96
CA GLU A 241 27.53 -2.57 -35.41
C GLU A 241 26.10 -2.18 -35.84
N GLY A 242 25.88 -0.91 -36.16
CA GLY A 242 24.56 -0.38 -36.50
C GLY A 242 24.58 0.65 -37.63
N ASN A 243 23.43 1.16 -38.00
CA ASN A 243 23.27 2.06 -39.14
C ASN A 243 23.32 3.57 -38.80
N TRP A 244 23.45 3.92 -37.54
CA TRP A 244 23.69 5.28 -37.02
C TRP A 244 22.76 6.38 -37.59
N ARG A 245 21.47 6.09 -37.69
CA ARG A 245 20.46 7.03 -38.22
C ARG A 245 20.39 8.31 -37.37
N ALA A 246 20.48 9.44 -38.03
CA ALA A 246 20.50 10.76 -37.36
C ALA A 246 19.24 11.04 -36.56
N ASP A 247 18.06 10.68 -37.08
CA ASP A 247 16.78 10.79 -36.38
C ASP A 247 16.75 9.98 -35.09
N MET A 248 17.26 8.75 -35.09
CA MET A 248 17.33 7.88 -33.91
C MET A 248 18.39 8.31 -32.91
N LEU A 249 19.50 8.88 -33.38
CA LEU A 249 20.51 9.50 -32.51
C LEU A 249 19.93 10.73 -31.79
N PHE A 250 19.11 11.52 -32.46
CA PHE A 250 18.41 12.63 -31.83
C PHE A 250 17.41 12.12 -30.77
N GLU A 251 16.60 11.09 -31.07
CA GLU A 251 15.72 10.46 -30.06
C GLU A 251 16.50 9.90 -28.86
N LEU A 252 17.67 9.28 -29.13
CA LEU A 252 18.54 8.76 -28.07
C LEU A 252 19.05 9.90 -27.17
N GLN A 253 19.49 11.02 -27.75
CA GLN A 253 19.92 12.19 -26.99
C GLN A 253 18.81 12.70 -26.08
N GLN A 254 17.59 12.91 -26.63
CA GLN A 254 16.45 13.37 -25.85
C GLN A 254 16.11 12.41 -24.67
N ALA A 255 16.23 11.10 -24.91
CA ALA A 255 15.97 10.10 -23.87
C ALA A 255 17.06 10.10 -22.78
N VAL A 256 18.32 10.34 -23.12
CA VAL A 256 19.42 10.49 -22.18
C VAL A 256 19.28 11.76 -21.35
N ASP A 257 18.96 12.89 -21.98
CA ASP A 257 18.75 14.17 -21.29
C ASP A 257 17.58 14.08 -20.28
N ALA A 258 16.48 13.47 -20.71
CA ALA A 258 15.34 13.22 -19.85
C ALA A 258 15.72 12.32 -18.66
N TYR A 259 16.49 11.25 -18.89
CA TYR A 259 16.96 10.37 -17.83
C TYR A 259 17.85 11.11 -16.82
N ASP A 260 18.81 11.90 -17.28
CA ASP A 260 19.72 12.66 -16.44
C ASP A 260 18.97 13.70 -15.59
N PHE A 261 18.02 14.41 -16.20
CA PHE A 261 17.16 15.35 -15.49
C PHE A 261 16.35 14.66 -14.39
N ILE A 262 15.72 13.53 -14.70
CA ILE A 262 14.92 12.79 -13.73
C ILE A 262 15.80 12.24 -12.61
N GLN A 263 17.03 11.76 -12.89
CA GLN A 263 17.96 11.30 -11.86
C GLN A 263 18.34 12.42 -10.86
N LYS A 264 18.43 13.65 -11.33
CA LYS A 264 18.64 14.86 -10.50
C LYS A 264 17.46 15.06 -9.56
N GLN A 265 16.22 14.99 -10.10
CA GLN A 265 15.01 15.11 -9.29
C GLN A 265 14.87 13.98 -8.26
N VAL A 266 15.28 12.74 -8.60
CA VAL A 266 15.30 11.64 -7.63
C VAL A 266 16.29 11.95 -6.50
N ALA A 267 17.48 12.49 -6.81
CA ALA A 267 18.48 12.87 -5.80
C ALA A 267 17.97 14.00 -4.89
N GLU A 268 17.28 14.99 -5.43
CA GLU A 268 16.64 16.08 -4.65
C GLU A 268 15.54 15.52 -3.73
N CYS A 269 14.73 14.56 -4.22
CA CYS A 269 13.77 13.86 -3.39
C CYS A 269 14.44 13.10 -2.25
N ASP A 270 15.58 12.44 -2.51
CA ASP A 270 16.34 11.70 -1.49
C ASP A 270 16.84 12.64 -0.37
N GLN A 271 17.36 13.81 -0.70
CA GLN A 271 17.80 14.81 0.28
C GLN A 271 16.63 15.29 1.16
N ARG A 272 15.49 15.62 0.54
CA ARG A 272 14.30 16.05 1.28
C ARG A 272 13.71 14.93 2.14
N LEU A 273 13.74 13.68 1.66
CA LEU A 273 13.31 12.52 2.45
C LEU A 273 14.19 12.34 3.68
N GLN A 274 15.50 12.48 3.54
CA GLN A 274 16.44 12.42 4.67
C GLN A 274 16.12 13.48 5.72
N THR A 275 15.91 14.73 5.29
CA THR A 275 15.54 15.84 6.20
C THR A 275 14.22 15.55 6.92
N LEU A 276 13.18 15.08 6.22
CA LEU A 276 11.90 14.77 6.84
C LEU A 276 11.99 13.61 7.82
N LEU A 277 12.76 12.56 7.49
CA LEU A 277 12.95 11.43 8.41
C LEU A 277 13.73 11.86 9.65
N ALA A 278 14.76 12.71 9.52
CA ALA A 278 15.57 13.19 10.65
C ALA A 278 14.75 13.96 11.69
N VAL A 279 13.70 14.67 11.28
CA VAL A 279 12.81 15.42 12.18
C VAL A 279 11.82 14.50 12.92
N LEU A 280 11.52 13.32 12.38
CA LEU A 280 10.62 12.38 13.05
C LEU A 280 11.23 11.88 14.37
N PRO A 281 10.42 11.75 15.44
CA PRO A 281 10.90 11.30 16.73
C PRO A 281 11.52 9.92 16.67
N THR A 282 12.56 9.72 17.48
CA THR A 282 13.10 8.37 17.73
C THR A 282 12.10 7.59 18.56
N ARG A 283 11.76 6.40 18.13
CA ARG A 283 10.87 5.51 18.88
C ARG A 283 11.69 4.47 19.63
N GLU A 284 11.67 4.57 20.94
CA GLU A 284 12.12 3.49 21.80
C GLU A 284 10.95 2.52 22.00
N VAL A 285 11.13 1.28 21.58
CA VAL A 285 10.19 0.22 21.91
C VAL A 285 10.76 -0.49 23.11
N GLU A 286 10.11 -0.37 24.27
CA GLU A 286 10.37 -1.27 25.39
C GLU A 286 10.11 -2.68 24.88
N ALA A 287 11.19 -3.41 24.65
CA ALA A 287 11.09 -4.81 24.31
C ALA A 287 10.58 -5.54 25.55
N ASP A 288 9.32 -5.96 25.54
CA ASP A 288 8.92 -7.08 26.36
C ASP A 288 9.87 -8.22 26.00
N VAL A 289 10.87 -8.42 26.88
CA VAL A 289 11.88 -9.46 26.76
C VAL A 289 11.19 -10.80 27.01
N VAL A 290 10.40 -11.23 26.06
CA VAL A 290 10.10 -12.66 25.91
C VAL A 290 11.33 -13.27 25.28
N THR A 291 12.33 -13.50 26.12
CA THR A 291 13.50 -14.33 25.82
C THR A 291 12.99 -15.78 25.65
N THR A 292 12.37 -16.05 24.52
CA THR A 292 12.35 -17.43 24.04
C THR A 292 13.76 -17.71 23.56
N GLN A 293 14.56 -18.31 24.43
CA GLN A 293 15.81 -18.98 24.07
C GLN A 293 15.50 -20.00 22.98
N ALA A 294 15.51 -19.55 21.74
CA ALA A 294 15.64 -20.44 20.61
C ALA A 294 17.13 -20.75 20.53
N ALA A 295 17.55 -21.92 21.01
CA ALA A 295 18.80 -22.56 20.63
C ALA A 295 18.77 -22.75 19.12
N GLY A 296 19.01 -21.68 18.37
CA GLY A 296 19.05 -21.63 16.91
C GLY A 296 20.49 -21.48 16.49
N LYS A 297 20.95 -22.34 15.58
CA LYS A 297 22.20 -22.18 14.85
C LYS A 297 22.38 -20.72 14.43
N PRO A 298 23.62 -20.17 14.49
CA PRO A 298 23.89 -18.77 14.18
C PRO A 298 23.24 -18.42 12.85
N ALA A 299 22.51 -17.30 12.82
CA ALA A 299 21.81 -16.80 11.64
C ALA A 299 22.78 -16.83 10.46
N ARG A 300 22.45 -17.61 9.43
CA ARG A 300 23.21 -17.70 8.21
C ARG A 300 23.43 -16.28 7.71
N LYS A 301 24.69 -15.81 7.60
CA LYS A 301 25.01 -14.45 7.13
C LYS A 301 24.13 -14.14 5.93
N LYS A 302 23.20 -13.20 6.05
CA LYS A 302 22.37 -12.76 4.93
C LYS A 302 23.36 -12.43 3.81
N ARG A 303 23.31 -13.18 2.70
CA ARG A 303 24.07 -12.83 1.50
C ARG A 303 23.82 -11.35 1.27
N SER A 304 24.88 -10.55 1.14
CA SER A 304 24.73 -9.13 0.84
C SER A 304 23.92 -9.04 -0.44
N ARG A 305 22.63 -8.75 -0.30
CA ARG A 305 21.79 -8.44 -1.46
C ARG A 305 22.43 -7.21 -2.07
N GLY A 306 22.85 -7.32 -3.34
CA GLY A 306 23.41 -6.19 -4.06
C GLY A 306 22.53 -4.96 -3.84
N LYS A 307 23.12 -3.79 -3.63
CA LYS A 307 22.38 -2.54 -3.37
C LYS A 307 21.30 -2.40 -4.42
N HIS A 308 20.04 -2.39 -4.00
CA HIS A 308 18.92 -2.21 -4.91
C HIS A 308 19.10 -0.87 -5.63
N LYS A 309 19.11 -0.84 -6.95
CA LYS A 309 19.47 0.33 -7.78
C LYS A 309 18.69 1.61 -7.43
N ASN A 310 17.45 1.44 -6.97
CA ASN A 310 16.52 2.54 -6.69
C ASN A 310 16.44 2.89 -5.18
N VAL A 311 17.34 2.37 -4.34
CA VAL A 311 17.39 2.74 -2.91
C VAL A 311 17.89 4.18 -2.80
N PRO A 312 17.28 5.01 -1.93
CA PRO A 312 17.78 6.35 -1.62
C PRO A 312 19.27 6.38 -1.27
N ARG A 313 19.94 7.50 -1.59
CA ARG A 313 21.41 7.61 -1.50
C ARG A 313 21.94 7.90 -0.10
N PHE A 314 21.08 7.85 0.93
CA PHE A 314 21.46 7.98 2.34
C PHE A 314 21.22 6.66 3.10
N ASP A 315 21.62 6.58 4.35
CA ASP A 315 21.37 5.39 5.18
C ASP A 315 19.92 5.33 5.65
N LEU A 316 19.05 4.95 4.68
CA LEU A 316 17.63 4.77 4.94
C LEU A 316 17.36 3.67 5.99
N HIS A 317 18.24 2.67 6.11
CA HIS A 317 18.04 1.58 7.07
C HIS A 317 18.17 2.07 8.52
N ALA A 318 19.22 2.85 8.81
CA ALA A 318 19.41 3.43 10.13
C ALA A 318 18.25 4.36 10.51
N GLU A 319 17.81 5.22 9.58
CA GLU A 319 16.69 6.14 9.82
C GLU A 319 15.38 5.39 10.07
N LEU A 320 15.05 4.37 9.27
CA LEU A 320 13.83 3.61 9.49
C LEU A 320 13.86 2.84 10.81
N LYS A 321 15.00 2.26 11.18
CA LYS A 321 15.14 1.56 12.45
C LYS A 321 14.94 2.54 13.62
N ARG A 322 15.49 3.76 13.54
CA ARG A 322 15.34 4.82 14.53
C ARG A 322 13.87 5.25 14.69
N VAL A 323 13.21 5.54 13.58
CA VAL A 323 11.81 6.02 13.57
C VAL A 323 10.80 4.93 13.95
N CYS A 324 11.03 3.69 13.54
CA CYS A 324 10.14 2.57 13.85
C CYS A 324 10.37 1.97 15.24
N GLY A 325 11.58 2.09 15.82
CA GLY A 325 12.00 1.37 17.02
C GLY A 325 12.27 -0.12 16.79
N VAL A 326 11.95 -0.64 15.60
CA VAL A 326 12.12 -2.04 15.19
C VAL A 326 12.69 -2.12 13.78
N ASP A 327 13.42 -3.20 13.48
CA ASP A 327 13.95 -3.45 12.14
C ASP A 327 12.96 -4.27 11.30
N LEU A 328 12.15 -3.60 10.48
CA LEU A 328 11.20 -4.25 9.57
C LEU A 328 11.88 -5.13 8.52
N THR A 329 13.14 -4.83 8.17
CA THR A 329 13.90 -5.61 7.17
C THR A 329 14.41 -6.95 7.72
N SER A 330 14.25 -7.17 9.03
CA SER A 330 14.49 -8.47 9.65
C SER A 330 13.51 -9.54 9.15
N ILE A 331 12.31 -9.14 8.72
CA ILE A 331 11.31 -10.04 8.13
C ILE A 331 11.77 -10.43 6.72
N ASP A 332 11.91 -11.74 6.47
CA ASP A 332 12.25 -12.21 5.14
C ASP A 332 11.21 -11.77 4.10
N GLY A 333 11.71 -11.32 2.94
CA GLY A 333 10.90 -10.77 1.86
C GLY A 333 10.60 -9.28 2.00
N VAL A 334 10.69 -8.69 3.19
CA VAL A 334 10.55 -7.24 3.41
C VAL A 334 11.91 -6.58 3.18
N ASP A 335 12.03 -5.84 2.09
CA ASP A 335 13.20 -5.03 1.77
C ASP A 335 13.03 -3.59 2.32
N ILE A 336 14.08 -2.81 2.20
CA ILE A 336 14.11 -1.43 2.69
C ILE A 336 13.06 -0.54 2.00
N MET A 337 12.77 -0.78 0.72
CA MET A 337 11.77 -0.03 -0.05
C MET A 337 10.35 -0.35 0.42
N THR A 338 10.10 -1.63 0.75
CA THR A 338 8.83 -2.07 1.35
C THR A 338 8.66 -1.46 2.74
N ALA A 339 9.71 -1.48 3.58
CA ALA A 339 9.70 -0.86 4.90
C ALA A 339 9.41 0.65 4.82
N GLN A 340 10.11 1.37 3.94
CA GLN A 340 9.86 2.80 3.70
C GLN A 340 8.43 3.05 3.20
N THR A 341 7.90 2.19 2.33
CA THR A 341 6.51 2.33 1.86
C THR A 341 5.51 2.17 3.01
N VAL A 342 5.75 1.24 3.92
CA VAL A 342 4.91 1.06 5.12
C VAL A 342 4.92 2.33 5.97
N VAL A 343 6.10 2.86 6.29
CA VAL A 343 6.24 4.08 7.12
C VAL A 343 5.66 5.30 6.43
N ALA A 344 5.95 5.50 5.15
CA ALA A 344 5.44 6.65 4.40
C ALA A 344 3.91 6.64 4.23
N GLU A 345 3.29 5.46 4.10
CA GLU A 345 1.85 5.35 3.90
C GLU A 345 1.04 5.27 5.20
N LEU A 346 1.62 4.78 6.29
CA LEU A 346 0.90 4.51 7.54
C LEU A 346 1.41 5.34 8.72
N GLY A 347 2.67 5.73 8.71
CA GLY A 347 3.38 6.20 9.90
C GLY A 347 3.78 5.03 10.80
N THR A 348 4.04 5.36 12.07
CA THR A 348 4.50 4.40 13.09
C THR A 348 3.43 4.11 14.14
N ASP A 349 2.32 4.86 14.16
CA ASP A 349 1.20 4.64 15.07
C ASP A 349 0.16 3.70 14.46
N PHE A 350 0.01 2.54 15.08
CA PHE A 350 -0.94 1.49 14.69
C PHE A 350 -2.15 1.39 15.64
N SER A 351 -2.30 2.29 16.61
CA SER A 351 -3.36 2.28 17.62
C SER A 351 -4.78 2.35 17.02
N ARG A 352 -4.91 2.95 15.85
CA ARG A 352 -6.17 3.05 15.11
C ARG A 352 -6.79 1.69 14.78
N TRP A 353 -5.99 0.67 14.57
CA TRP A 353 -6.50 -0.67 14.29
C TRP A 353 -6.52 -1.48 15.58
N LYS A 354 -7.72 -1.96 15.92
CA LYS A 354 -7.96 -2.73 17.15
C LYS A 354 -7.02 -3.94 17.29
N ASP A 355 -6.73 -4.59 16.17
CA ASP A 355 -5.87 -5.78 16.09
C ASP A 355 -5.30 -5.97 14.67
N GLU A 356 -4.41 -6.96 14.52
CA GLU A 356 -3.81 -7.33 13.25
C GLU A 356 -4.81 -7.79 12.17
N PHE A 357 -5.98 -8.30 12.58
CA PHE A 357 -7.02 -8.75 11.66
C PHE A 357 -7.77 -7.55 11.08
N HIS A 358 -8.07 -6.53 11.90
CA HIS A 358 -8.65 -5.26 11.45
C HIS A 358 -7.68 -4.55 10.51
N PHE A 359 -6.39 -4.51 10.84
CA PHE A 359 -5.35 -3.94 9.99
C PHE A 359 -5.26 -4.67 8.64
N SER A 360 -5.12 -5.99 8.63
CA SER A 360 -5.04 -6.77 7.39
C SER A 360 -6.32 -6.71 6.54
N SER A 361 -7.48 -6.53 7.18
CA SER A 361 -8.76 -6.32 6.51
C SER A 361 -8.83 -4.94 5.86
N TRP A 362 -8.36 -3.91 6.56
CA TRP A 362 -8.26 -2.55 6.01
C TRP A 362 -7.34 -2.50 4.78
N LEU A 363 -6.24 -3.24 4.78
CA LEU A 363 -5.37 -3.42 3.61
C LEU A 363 -6.04 -4.19 2.45
N GLY A 364 -7.21 -4.79 2.64
CA GLY A 364 -7.89 -5.62 1.64
C GLY A 364 -7.22 -6.97 1.39
N LEU A 365 -6.43 -7.45 2.35
CA LEU A 365 -5.73 -8.73 2.26
C LEU A 365 -6.53 -9.89 2.86
N THR A 366 -7.61 -9.59 3.59
CA THR A 366 -8.49 -10.59 4.21
C THR A 366 -9.54 -11.10 3.19
N PRO A 367 -9.81 -12.41 3.15
CA PRO A 367 -10.87 -12.95 2.31
C PRO A 367 -12.24 -12.45 2.77
N SER A 368 -13.07 -12.03 1.81
CA SER A 368 -14.47 -11.67 2.01
C SER A 368 -15.36 -12.76 1.43
N ARG A 369 -16.44 -13.09 2.14
CA ARG A 369 -17.47 -14.03 1.70
C ARG A 369 -18.84 -13.40 1.87
N ASP A 370 -19.59 -13.39 0.80
CA ASP A 370 -21.02 -13.03 0.83
C ASP A 370 -21.81 -14.32 0.95
N ILE A 371 -22.52 -14.50 2.06
CA ILE A 371 -23.30 -15.72 2.34
C ILE A 371 -24.77 -15.33 2.44
N SER A 372 -25.64 -16.06 1.77
CA SER A 372 -27.09 -15.94 1.88
C SER A 372 -27.73 -17.32 1.96
N GLY A 373 -28.61 -17.53 2.96
CA GLY A 373 -29.27 -18.82 3.19
C GLY A 373 -28.29 -20.00 3.37
N GLY A 374 -27.14 -19.77 4.02
CA GLY A 374 -26.08 -20.76 4.21
C GLY A 374 -25.22 -21.03 2.97
N LYS A 375 -25.57 -20.49 1.78
CA LYS A 375 -24.81 -20.64 0.55
C LYS A 375 -23.84 -19.47 0.35
N VAL A 376 -22.60 -19.79 -0.07
CA VAL A 376 -21.58 -18.78 -0.42
C VAL A 376 -21.90 -18.24 -1.80
N LEU A 377 -22.43 -17.00 -1.88
CA LEU A 377 -22.75 -16.32 -3.13
C LEU A 377 -21.51 -15.80 -3.84
N ARG A 378 -20.57 -15.29 -3.07
CA ARG A 378 -19.32 -14.71 -3.57
C ARG A 378 -18.19 -14.97 -2.58
N GLN A 379 -17.05 -15.38 -3.11
CA GLN A 379 -15.80 -15.51 -2.33
C GLN A 379 -14.70 -14.72 -3.03
N GLY A 380 -14.00 -13.89 -2.30
CA GLY A 380 -12.90 -13.10 -2.87
C GLY A 380 -12.22 -12.24 -1.82
N THR A 381 -11.45 -11.29 -2.28
CA THR A 381 -10.87 -10.23 -1.45
C THR A 381 -11.35 -8.89 -1.96
N LEU A 382 -11.42 -7.90 -1.09
CA LEU A 382 -11.75 -6.54 -1.49
C LEU A 382 -10.74 -6.03 -2.54
N LYS A 383 -11.28 -5.42 -3.62
CA LYS A 383 -10.43 -4.75 -4.62
C LYS A 383 -10.05 -3.36 -4.08
N VAL A 384 -8.94 -3.27 -3.39
CA VAL A 384 -8.43 -2.02 -2.81
C VAL A 384 -7.16 -1.61 -3.54
N LYS A 385 -7.06 -0.33 -3.93
CA LYS A 385 -5.83 0.27 -4.44
C LYS A 385 -5.00 0.80 -3.26
N ASN A 386 -4.32 -0.08 -2.54
CA ASN A 386 -3.48 0.26 -1.40
C ASN A 386 -2.01 -0.06 -1.73
N ARG A 387 -1.12 0.93 -1.58
CA ARG A 387 0.31 0.81 -1.91
C ARG A 387 1.02 -0.16 -0.99
N VAL A 388 0.70 -0.16 0.30
CA VAL A 388 1.27 -1.10 1.28
C VAL A 388 0.86 -2.53 0.93
N ALA A 389 -0.43 -2.77 0.64
CA ALA A 389 -0.88 -4.10 0.20
C ALA A 389 -0.21 -4.56 -1.09
N THR A 390 0.14 -3.63 -2.00
CA THR A 390 0.88 -3.95 -3.22
C THR A 390 2.33 -4.30 -2.89
N ALA A 391 3.02 -3.50 -2.07
CA ALA A 391 4.39 -3.78 -1.63
C ALA A 391 4.48 -5.13 -0.90
N LEU A 392 3.54 -5.41 0.02
CA LEU A 392 3.50 -6.69 0.73
C LEU A 392 3.20 -7.89 -0.18
N ARG A 393 2.45 -7.73 -1.27
CA ARG A 393 2.26 -8.80 -2.26
C ARG A 393 3.53 -9.06 -3.06
N THR A 394 4.27 -8.01 -3.41
CA THR A 394 5.59 -8.14 -4.04
C THR A 394 6.55 -8.83 -3.10
N ALA A 395 6.64 -8.40 -1.84
CA ALA A 395 7.44 -9.04 -0.79
C ALA A 395 7.07 -10.52 -0.60
N ALA A 396 5.78 -10.84 -0.58
CA ALA A 396 5.30 -12.22 -0.47
C ALA A 396 5.70 -13.09 -1.67
N ASN A 397 5.75 -12.52 -2.87
CA ASN A 397 6.18 -13.25 -4.07
C ASN A 397 7.67 -13.61 -4.02
N THR A 398 8.53 -12.73 -3.49
CA THR A 398 9.98 -13.01 -3.35
C THR A 398 10.27 -14.15 -2.37
N LEU A 399 9.38 -14.43 -1.43
CA LEU A 399 9.52 -15.52 -0.47
C LEU A 399 9.53 -16.91 -1.11
N LEU A 400 9.01 -17.07 -2.32
CA LEU A 400 9.05 -18.35 -3.04
C LEU A 400 10.49 -18.85 -3.25
N HIS A 401 11.45 -17.93 -3.35
CA HIS A 401 12.87 -18.20 -3.56
C HIS A 401 13.72 -18.10 -2.27
N SER A 402 13.08 -17.99 -1.10
CA SER A 402 13.78 -17.86 0.19
C SER A 402 13.89 -19.21 0.90
N ASP A 403 15.05 -19.49 1.49
CA ASP A 403 15.29 -20.67 2.33
C ASP A 403 14.90 -20.46 3.81
N SER A 404 14.11 -19.44 4.10
CA SER A 404 13.63 -19.08 5.43
C SER A 404 12.38 -19.86 5.83
N TYR A 405 11.98 -19.74 7.10
CA TYR A 405 10.69 -20.23 7.60
C TYR A 405 9.52 -19.70 6.76
N LEU A 406 9.54 -18.40 6.43
CA LEU A 406 8.50 -17.77 5.60
C LEU A 406 8.53 -18.29 4.16
N GLY A 407 9.71 -18.59 3.64
CA GLY A 407 9.90 -19.20 2.33
C GLY A 407 9.29 -20.60 2.25
N ALA A 408 9.60 -21.47 3.20
CA ALA A 408 9.01 -22.80 3.29
C ALA A 408 7.48 -22.74 3.43
N ARG A 409 6.98 -21.83 4.27
CA ARG A 409 5.54 -21.57 4.41
C ARG A 409 4.93 -21.11 3.08
N SER A 410 5.59 -20.19 2.37
CA SER A 410 5.11 -19.68 1.09
C SER A 410 4.98 -20.79 0.04
N ARG A 411 5.97 -21.65 -0.09
CA ARG A 411 5.96 -22.78 -1.02
C ARG A 411 4.89 -23.83 -0.70
N SER A 412 4.48 -23.97 0.55
CA SER A 412 3.45 -24.94 0.96
C SER A 412 2.00 -24.50 0.60
N LEU A 413 1.75 -23.24 0.30
CA LEU A 413 0.41 -22.70 0.08
C LEU A 413 -0.16 -22.90 -1.34
N PRO A 414 0.64 -22.80 -2.44
CA PRO A 414 0.13 -22.91 -3.81
C PRO A 414 -0.52 -24.25 -4.13
N THR A 415 0.01 -25.36 -3.58
CA THR A 415 -0.52 -26.73 -3.75
C THR A 415 -1.98 -26.86 -3.34
N ARG A 416 -2.47 -26.01 -2.43
CA ARG A 416 -3.84 -26.07 -1.90
C ARG A 416 -4.75 -24.97 -2.43
N ARG A 417 -4.21 -23.83 -2.89
CA ARG A 417 -5.00 -22.59 -3.12
C ARG A 417 -4.77 -21.92 -4.46
N GLY A 418 -3.75 -22.29 -5.21
CA GLY A 418 -3.26 -21.58 -6.41
C GLY A 418 -2.43 -20.35 -6.06
N ALA A 419 -1.49 -19.97 -6.96
CA ALA A 419 -0.48 -18.95 -6.71
C ALA A 419 -1.03 -17.55 -6.30
N PRO A 420 -2.06 -16.97 -6.95
CA PRO A 420 -2.53 -15.63 -6.57
C PRO A 420 -3.14 -15.57 -5.16
N LYS A 421 -3.82 -16.65 -4.74
CA LYS A 421 -4.41 -16.75 -3.39
C LYS A 421 -3.33 -16.99 -2.34
N ALA A 422 -2.29 -17.76 -2.67
CA ALA A 422 -1.14 -18.01 -1.81
C ALA A 422 -0.35 -16.73 -1.54
N ILE A 423 -0.03 -15.94 -2.58
CA ILE A 423 0.65 -14.65 -2.45
C ILE A 423 -0.14 -13.71 -1.55
N LYS A 424 -1.48 -13.59 -1.71
CA LYS A 424 -2.30 -12.77 -0.83
C LYS A 424 -2.33 -13.26 0.62
N ALA A 425 -2.35 -14.57 0.84
CA ALA A 425 -2.30 -15.16 2.17
C ALA A 425 -0.97 -14.87 2.87
N MET A 426 0.15 -14.94 2.14
CA MET A 426 1.45 -14.55 2.65
C MET A 426 1.56 -13.04 2.90
N ALA A 427 1.08 -12.20 1.98
CA ALA A 427 1.03 -10.74 2.18
C ALA A 427 0.23 -10.36 3.44
N ARG A 428 -0.90 -11.06 3.70
CA ARG A 428 -1.65 -10.89 4.95
C ARG A 428 -0.81 -11.28 6.17
N TYR A 429 -0.07 -12.38 6.08
CA TYR A 429 0.78 -12.83 7.18
C TYR A 429 1.89 -11.82 7.48
N LEU A 430 2.54 -11.28 6.43
CA LEU A 430 3.53 -10.19 6.57
C LEU A 430 2.90 -8.94 7.21
N ALA A 431 1.69 -8.57 6.82
CA ALA A 431 0.98 -7.46 7.47
C ALA A 431 0.76 -7.68 8.97
N CYS A 432 0.36 -8.89 9.38
CA CYS A 432 0.20 -9.23 10.79
C CYS A 432 1.53 -9.17 11.55
N LEU A 433 2.64 -9.62 10.96
CA LEU A 433 3.97 -9.51 11.57
C LEU A 433 4.38 -8.05 11.77
N ILE A 434 4.22 -7.22 10.75
CA ILE A 434 4.50 -5.77 10.83
C ILE A 434 3.65 -5.12 11.91
N TYR A 435 2.35 -5.43 11.99
CA TYR A 435 1.47 -4.93 13.04
C TYR A 435 2.02 -5.26 14.43
N ARG A 436 2.38 -6.53 14.67
CA ARG A 436 2.93 -6.98 15.96
C ARG A 436 4.25 -6.28 16.31
N MET A 437 5.13 -6.07 15.33
CA MET A 437 6.38 -5.34 15.54
C MET A 437 6.13 -3.92 16.02
N PHE A 438 5.17 -3.21 15.43
CA PHE A 438 4.83 -1.84 15.82
C PHE A 438 4.08 -1.74 17.15
N THR A 439 3.21 -2.71 17.47
CA THR A 439 2.34 -2.64 18.66
C THR A 439 2.92 -3.30 19.89
N HIS A 440 3.73 -4.35 19.72
CA HIS A 440 4.27 -5.14 20.83
C HIS A 440 5.80 -5.15 20.88
N GLY A 441 6.48 -4.35 20.04
CA GLY A 441 7.94 -4.34 19.99
C GLY A 441 8.58 -5.69 19.61
N GLN A 442 7.78 -6.65 19.17
CA GLN A 442 8.20 -8.02 18.95
C GLN A 442 9.13 -8.14 17.75
N ALA A 443 10.43 -8.32 17.96
CA ALA A 443 11.38 -8.56 16.88
C ALA A 443 11.06 -9.88 16.14
N TRP A 444 11.22 -9.84 14.82
CA TRP A 444 11.11 -11.05 14.02
C TRP A 444 12.43 -11.84 14.08
N VAL A 445 12.32 -13.14 14.42
CA VAL A 445 13.43 -14.08 14.36
C VAL A 445 13.08 -15.19 13.36
N ASP A 446 13.91 -15.37 12.34
CA ASP A 446 13.73 -16.48 11.38
C ASP A 446 14.14 -17.81 12.05
N ARG A 447 13.20 -18.73 12.10
CA ARG A 447 13.41 -20.08 12.67
C ARG A 447 13.92 -21.10 11.66
N GLY A 448 14.12 -20.68 10.40
CA GLY A 448 14.55 -21.52 9.30
C GLY A 448 13.46 -22.41 8.69
N ALA A 449 13.71 -22.88 7.47
CA ALA A 449 12.76 -23.72 6.71
C ALA A 449 12.47 -25.05 7.40
N GLN A 450 13.49 -25.67 7.99
CA GLN A 450 13.37 -26.99 8.67
C GLN A 450 12.37 -26.95 9.82
N GLU A 451 12.35 -25.88 10.59
CA GLU A 451 11.38 -25.71 11.70
C GLU A 451 9.93 -25.65 11.18
N PHE A 452 9.71 -25.03 10.03
CA PHE A 452 8.39 -25.04 9.41
C PHE A 452 7.98 -26.44 8.96
N GLU A 453 8.90 -27.16 8.32
CA GLU A 453 8.65 -28.52 7.83
C GLU A 453 8.38 -29.50 8.99
N ASN A 454 9.16 -29.42 10.06
CA ASN A 454 8.94 -30.22 11.26
C ASN A 454 7.55 -29.95 11.87
N LYS A 455 7.16 -28.70 12.02
CA LYS A 455 5.82 -28.33 12.51
C LYS A 455 4.71 -28.78 11.57
N ARG A 456 4.96 -28.76 10.27
CA ARG A 456 4.02 -29.26 9.28
C ARG A 456 3.83 -30.76 9.41
N ALA A 457 4.92 -31.52 9.47
CA ALA A 457 4.89 -32.98 9.64
C ALA A 457 4.16 -33.38 10.94
N GLN A 458 4.44 -32.70 12.07
CA GLN A 458 3.74 -32.93 13.35
C GLN A 458 2.22 -32.68 13.23
N ARG A 459 1.80 -31.61 12.52
CA ARG A 459 0.36 -31.32 12.30
C ARG A 459 -0.31 -32.37 11.41
N GLU A 460 0.37 -32.82 10.37
CA GLU A 460 -0.12 -33.89 9.49
C GLU A 460 -0.26 -35.21 10.25
N LEU A 461 0.73 -35.56 11.06
CA LEU A 461 0.67 -36.75 11.93
C LEU A 461 -0.48 -36.65 12.94
N SER A 462 -0.66 -35.52 13.60
CA SER A 462 -1.76 -35.27 14.53
C SER A 462 -3.14 -35.35 13.84
N ALA A 463 -3.24 -34.88 12.60
CA ALA A 463 -4.46 -35.00 11.82
C ALA A 463 -4.76 -36.45 11.40
N LEU A 464 -3.74 -37.20 11.02
CA LEU A 464 -3.85 -38.62 10.70
C LEU A 464 -4.28 -39.44 11.94
N LYS A 465 -3.67 -39.20 13.12
CA LYS A 465 -4.07 -39.83 14.38
C LYS A 465 -5.54 -39.57 14.71
N ARG A 466 -6.02 -38.34 14.55
CA ARG A 466 -7.44 -38.01 14.77
C ARG A 466 -8.37 -38.70 13.79
N LYS A 467 -7.99 -38.78 12.50
CA LYS A 467 -8.77 -39.50 11.50
C LYS A 467 -8.83 -40.98 11.77
N ALA A 468 -7.69 -41.59 12.09
CA ALA A 468 -7.63 -43.01 12.46
C ALA A 468 -8.53 -43.32 13.67
N ALA A 469 -8.44 -42.52 14.75
CA ALA A 469 -9.28 -42.66 15.92
C ALA A 469 -10.78 -42.51 15.63
N ALA A 470 -11.16 -41.59 14.74
CA ALA A 470 -12.56 -41.42 14.32
C ALA A 470 -13.16 -42.63 13.56
N HIS A 471 -12.29 -43.49 13.01
CA HIS A 471 -12.66 -44.72 12.32
C HIS A 471 -12.32 -45.99 13.15
N GLY A 472 -11.98 -45.83 14.45
CA GLY A 472 -11.67 -46.96 15.36
C GLY A 472 -10.26 -47.55 15.17
N PHE A 473 -9.36 -46.88 14.43
CA PHE A 473 -7.98 -47.31 14.19
C PHE A 473 -6.97 -46.55 15.05
N LYS A 474 -5.89 -47.20 15.42
CA LYS A 474 -4.74 -46.64 16.11
C LYS A 474 -3.54 -46.58 15.14
N LEU A 475 -2.96 -45.40 14.95
CA LEU A 475 -1.73 -45.23 14.16
C LEU A 475 -0.53 -45.68 15.00
N VAL A 476 0.24 -46.65 14.51
CA VAL A 476 1.47 -47.18 15.12
C VAL A 476 2.65 -46.86 14.22
N ASN A 477 3.81 -46.54 14.81
CA ASN A 477 5.03 -46.29 14.06
C ASN A 477 5.63 -47.65 13.63
N LEU A 478 5.93 -47.80 12.35
CA LEU A 478 6.47 -49.04 11.78
C LEU A 478 7.85 -49.43 12.36
N GLU A 479 8.65 -48.44 12.77
CA GLU A 479 9.97 -48.67 13.39
C GLU A 479 9.90 -49.29 14.79
N VAL A 480 8.76 -49.33 15.44
CA VAL A 480 8.54 -49.92 16.77
C VAL A 480 8.01 -51.35 16.66
N CYS A 481 7.67 -51.80 15.46
CA CYS A 481 7.09 -53.11 15.17
C CYS A 481 8.07 -54.08 14.48
N ALA A 482 9.37 -53.72 14.34
CA ALA A 482 10.43 -54.58 13.80
C ALA A 482 11.31 -55.18 14.89
#